data_a4d3af977b0a27b1d680e91285ff120f
#
_entry.id   a4d3af977b0a27b1d680e91285ff120f
#
_cell.length_a   1.000
_cell.length_b   1.000
_cell.length_c   1.000
_cell.angle_alpha   90.00
_cell.angle_beta   90.00
_cell.angle_gamma   90.00
#
_symmetry.space_group_name_H-M   'P 1'
#
loop_
_entity.id
_entity.type
_entity.pdbx_description
1 polymer ?
#
loop_
_entity_poly.entity_id
_entity_poly.type
_entity_poly.pdbx_seq_one_letter_code
_entity_poly.pdbx_strand_id
1 'polypeptide(L)'
;MLSMAVRNTNKLIREHSREEKIRLGRFFTKRDTAALMAGMPILPDAPTVRVLDPGAGTGILSAAIIERLCQSGTCREIQLTCYENDVRFLPRLRDNLERLRRRCRRFYKVRLVSDIMEENYILAGRENYTISLYSKEAREYDLILMNPPTELLPQNSPEMMCVTDLFGGATDLCYLFLAIAESSLAPGGQLVALLPTVFATSPQLSKLRNFLFSQNTPTRLHLFTTGNTAKPLKKNMVLCLRHTPPQKADALLMTSSSDAGTPEKTVQLEPLPVSFVLRGADKTMLLMYDPAELQIFLYMSSLKNSFSKMKLRMRTGLTLVSRYRNCLFDAPEHGLIPLLYPACLCEGRVAFPVTEKGTRTPLPGQYLSPVIPSLMQKNRNMLLIKRVPARCDKRRLVCGVYLASQLTPYKMISTHNKLNFIDREGEEMDASLLFGLHCFLSSGVCDLYIRILSKSSQVNARELSDLPLPESEVLRRLGARLISAHVYTPEYCDRVIHEILHISVRR
;
A
#
# COMPACT_ATOMS: atom_id res chain seq x y z
N MET A 1 -21.67 25.97 0.67
CA MET A 1 -22.15 25.12 -0.43
C MET A 1 -22.02 23.64 -0.06
N LEU A 2 -20.84 23.18 0.29
CA LEU A 2 -20.57 21.80 0.69
C LEU A 2 -21.49 21.30 1.82
N SER A 3 -21.61 22.06 2.91
CA SER A 3 -22.48 21.66 4.04
C SER A 3 -23.98 21.51 3.65
N MET A 4 -24.43 22.20 2.62
CA MET A 4 -25.79 22.05 2.08
C MET A 4 -25.92 20.73 1.31
N ALA A 5 -24.98 20.44 0.39
CA ALA A 5 -24.98 19.19 -0.37
C ALA A 5 -24.92 17.97 0.56
N VAL A 6 -24.05 18.00 1.57
CA VAL A 6 -23.95 16.94 2.58
C VAL A 6 -25.25 16.75 3.36
N ARG A 7 -25.92 17.84 3.79
CA ARG A 7 -27.23 17.74 4.46
C ARG A 7 -28.29 17.10 3.57
N ASN A 8 -28.34 17.47 2.29
CA ASN A 8 -29.25 16.89 1.33
C ASN A 8 -28.97 15.38 1.10
N THR A 9 -27.71 14.99 0.97
CA THR A 9 -27.31 13.59 0.86
C THR A 9 -27.71 12.80 2.10
N ASN A 10 -27.48 13.35 3.29
CA ASN A 10 -27.87 12.69 4.54
C ASN A 10 -29.39 12.51 4.67
N LYS A 11 -30.23 13.38 4.08
CA LYS A 11 -31.66 13.17 4.00
C LYS A 11 -31.96 11.94 3.14
N LEU A 12 -31.39 11.85 1.95
CA LEU A 12 -31.53 10.68 1.08
C LEU A 12 -31.15 9.37 1.81
N ILE A 13 -30.00 9.35 2.52
CA ILE A 13 -29.56 8.17 3.27
C ILE A 13 -30.57 7.79 4.37
N ARG A 14 -31.21 8.76 5.03
CA ARG A 14 -32.22 8.51 6.08
C ARG A 14 -33.51 7.92 5.56
N GLU A 15 -33.83 8.09 4.31
CA GLU A 15 -35.04 7.55 3.65
C GLU A 15 -34.93 6.03 3.34
N HIS A 16 -33.74 5.42 3.51
CA HIS A 16 -33.46 4.02 3.18
C HIS A 16 -33.43 3.10 4.41
N SER A 17 -33.49 1.79 4.20
CA SER A 17 -33.35 0.76 5.25
C SER A 17 -31.98 0.81 5.95
N ARG A 18 -31.86 0.15 7.11
CA ARG A 18 -30.60 0.12 7.86
C ARG A 18 -29.44 -0.50 7.05
N GLU A 19 -29.69 -1.55 6.30
CA GLU A 19 -28.68 -2.22 5.47
C GLU A 19 -28.28 -1.35 4.29
N GLU A 20 -29.24 -0.74 3.61
CA GLU A 20 -29.00 0.20 2.54
C GLU A 20 -28.25 1.45 3.03
N LYS A 21 -28.57 1.98 4.22
CA LYS A 21 -27.82 3.08 4.84
C LYS A 21 -26.34 2.76 5.01
N ILE A 22 -26.03 1.54 5.45
CA ILE A 22 -24.63 1.10 5.60
C ILE A 22 -23.97 1.01 4.23
N ARG A 23 -24.68 0.51 3.22
CA ARG A 23 -24.19 0.40 1.85
C ARG A 23 -23.98 1.78 1.22
N LEU A 24 -24.98 2.63 1.25
CA LEU A 24 -24.94 4.00 0.71
C LEU A 24 -23.93 4.87 1.43
N GLY A 25 -23.84 4.79 2.75
CA GLY A 25 -22.86 5.56 3.54
C GLY A 25 -21.40 5.22 3.26
N ARG A 26 -21.13 4.09 2.58
CA ARG A 26 -19.78 3.73 2.11
C ARG A 26 -19.44 4.33 0.74
N PHE A 27 -20.43 4.71 -0.04
CA PHE A 27 -20.25 5.28 -1.38
C PHE A 27 -20.08 6.80 -1.35
N PHE A 28 -20.77 7.51 -0.44
CA PHE A 28 -20.71 8.96 -0.42
C PHE A 28 -19.45 9.48 0.28
N THR A 29 -18.83 10.48 -0.34
CA THR A 29 -17.68 11.17 0.22
C THR A 29 -18.09 11.93 1.48
N LYS A 30 -17.39 11.73 2.59
CA LYS A 30 -17.61 12.51 3.82
C LYS A 30 -17.26 13.98 3.58
N ARG A 31 -17.90 14.88 4.34
CA ARG A 31 -17.69 16.34 4.23
C ARG A 31 -16.20 16.71 4.29
N ASP A 32 -15.49 16.21 5.31
CA ASP A 32 -14.10 16.62 5.56
C ASP A 32 -13.16 16.04 4.50
N THR A 33 -13.43 14.82 4.02
CA THR A 33 -12.72 14.23 2.86
C THR A 33 -12.96 15.05 1.60
N ALA A 34 -14.17 15.49 1.33
CA ALA A 34 -14.48 16.31 0.16
C ALA A 34 -13.82 17.69 0.24
N ALA A 35 -13.78 18.30 1.42
CA ALA A 35 -13.09 19.56 1.66
C ALA A 35 -11.57 19.41 1.46
N LEU A 36 -10.99 18.32 1.99
CA LEU A 36 -9.59 17.96 1.77
C LEU A 36 -9.28 17.82 0.27
N MET A 37 -10.05 16.99 -0.44
CA MET A 37 -9.85 16.75 -1.87
C MET A 37 -9.95 18.04 -2.68
N ALA A 38 -10.97 18.86 -2.44
CA ALA A 38 -11.09 20.16 -3.09
C ALA A 38 -9.95 21.13 -2.70
N GLY A 39 -9.33 20.95 -1.53
CA GLY A 39 -8.18 21.71 -1.05
C GLY A 39 -6.85 21.39 -1.71
N MET A 40 -6.72 20.22 -2.36
CA MET A 40 -5.45 19.73 -2.87
C MET A 40 -4.97 20.41 -4.18
N PRO A 41 -5.82 20.62 -5.21
CA PRO A 41 -5.34 21.19 -6.45
C PRO A 41 -4.96 22.68 -6.27
N ILE A 42 -4.00 23.14 -7.04
CA ILE A 42 -3.76 24.57 -7.24
C ILE A 42 -4.86 25.07 -8.18
N LEU A 43 -5.62 26.06 -7.75
CA LEU A 43 -6.72 26.56 -8.59
C LEU A 43 -6.16 27.24 -9.84
N PRO A 44 -6.76 26.99 -11.03
CA PRO A 44 -6.42 27.72 -12.23
C PRO A 44 -6.67 29.24 -12.04
N ASP A 45 -5.72 30.06 -12.47
CA ASP A 45 -5.90 31.51 -12.55
C ASP A 45 -6.52 31.85 -13.90
N ALA A 46 -7.79 31.53 -14.05
CA ALA A 46 -8.56 31.68 -15.28
C ALA A 46 -9.98 32.14 -14.98
N PRO A 47 -10.57 32.99 -15.86
CA PRO A 47 -11.95 33.42 -15.69
C PRO A 47 -12.97 32.28 -15.88
N THR A 48 -12.64 31.30 -16.69
CA THR A 48 -13.46 30.10 -16.93
C THR A 48 -12.68 28.86 -16.52
N VAL A 49 -13.31 27.97 -15.74
CA VAL A 49 -12.72 26.72 -15.26
C VAL A 49 -13.64 25.54 -15.60
N ARG A 50 -13.11 24.56 -16.31
CA ARG A 50 -13.83 23.33 -16.70
C ARG A 50 -13.53 22.23 -15.69
N VAL A 51 -14.61 21.72 -15.09
CA VAL A 51 -14.55 20.75 -14.00
C VAL A 51 -15.27 19.47 -14.40
N LEU A 52 -14.68 18.32 -14.12
CA LEU A 52 -15.31 17.00 -14.26
C LEU A 52 -15.43 16.32 -12.89
N ASP A 53 -16.62 15.76 -12.62
CA ASP A 53 -16.90 14.89 -11.46
C ASP A 53 -17.45 13.55 -11.99
N PRO A 54 -16.56 12.59 -12.31
CA PRO A 54 -16.98 11.29 -12.82
C PRO A 54 -17.45 10.40 -11.66
N GLY A 55 -18.72 9.93 -11.74
CA GLY A 55 -19.37 9.22 -10.63
C GLY A 55 -19.78 10.17 -9.51
N ALA A 56 -20.49 11.25 -9.90
CA ALA A 56 -20.79 12.40 -9.05
C ALA A 56 -21.67 12.07 -7.83
N GLY A 57 -22.44 10.97 -7.87
CA GLY A 57 -23.38 10.61 -6.83
C GLY A 57 -24.40 11.72 -6.61
N THR A 58 -24.40 12.34 -5.45
CA THR A 58 -25.24 13.49 -5.13
C THR A 58 -24.54 14.84 -5.32
N GLY A 59 -23.33 14.88 -5.87
CA GLY A 59 -22.56 16.10 -6.15
C GLY A 59 -21.85 16.72 -4.94
N ILE A 60 -21.38 15.91 -3.99
CA ILE A 60 -20.65 16.41 -2.82
C ILE A 60 -19.28 16.97 -3.22
N LEU A 61 -18.53 16.25 -4.08
CA LEU A 61 -17.22 16.73 -4.58
C LEU A 61 -17.38 17.96 -5.46
N SER A 62 -18.38 17.94 -6.35
CA SER A 62 -18.77 19.11 -7.14
C SER A 62 -19.04 20.33 -6.24
N ALA A 63 -19.82 20.18 -5.15
CA ALA A 63 -20.10 21.27 -4.23
C ALA A 63 -18.85 21.80 -3.52
N ALA A 64 -17.90 20.93 -3.18
CA ALA A 64 -16.66 21.30 -2.51
C ALA A 64 -15.75 22.15 -3.41
N ILE A 65 -15.55 21.70 -4.66
CA ILE A 65 -14.67 22.42 -5.59
C ILE A 65 -15.29 23.72 -6.08
N ILE A 66 -16.62 23.75 -6.34
CA ILE A 66 -17.35 24.97 -6.71
C ILE A 66 -17.24 26.02 -5.59
N GLU A 67 -17.41 25.61 -4.31
CA GLU A 67 -17.26 26.53 -3.18
C GLU A 67 -15.87 27.16 -3.16
N ARG A 68 -14.82 26.38 -3.38
CA ARG A 68 -13.44 26.85 -3.41
C ARG A 68 -13.15 27.77 -4.61
N LEU A 69 -13.63 27.42 -5.81
CA LEU A 69 -13.50 28.25 -7.00
C LEU A 69 -14.21 29.60 -6.84
N CYS A 70 -15.39 29.60 -6.25
CA CYS A 70 -16.11 30.84 -5.93
C CYS A 70 -15.35 31.73 -4.94
N GLN A 71 -14.65 31.12 -3.98
CA GLN A 71 -13.87 31.84 -2.96
C GLN A 71 -12.52 32.37 -3.48
N SER A 72 -12.00 31.87 -4.61
CA SER A 72 -10.74 32.35 -5.18
C SER A 72 -10.77 33.80 -5.64
N GLY A 73 -11.95 34.27 -6.05
CA GLY A 73 -12.14 35.63 -6.57
C GLY A 73 -11.72 35.84 -8.03
N THR A 74 -10.99 34.92 -8.64
CA THR A 74 -10.53 34.98 -10.04
C THR A 74 -11.52 34.38 -11.01
N CYS A 75 -12.17 33.28 -10.64
CA CYS A 75 -13.13 32.56 -11.45
C CYS A 75 -14.41 33.36 -11.67
N ARG A 76 -14.91 33.43 -12.91
CA ARG A 76 -16.16 34.08 -13.33
C ARG A 76 -17.20 33.08 -13.83
N GLU A 77 -16.72 31.99 -14.46
CA GLU A 77 -17.57 30.93 -14.97
C GLU A 77 -16.99 29.56 -14.61
N ILE A 78 -17.87 28.67 -14.14
CA ILE A 78 -17.55 27.26 -13.90
C ILE A 78 -18.39 26.42 -14.86
N GLN A 79 -17.74 25.61 -15.70
CA GLN A 79 -18.36 24.63 -16.56
C GLN A 79 -18.15 23.26 -15.92
N LEU A 80 -19.22 22.69 -15.38
CA LEU A 80 -19.19 21.44 -14.64
C LEU A 80 -19.85 20.33 -15.45
N THR A 81 -19.14 19.23 -15.68
CA THR A 81 -19.69 17.98 -16.19
C THR A 81 -19.72 16.94 -15.08
N CYS A 82 -20.91 16.35 -14.85
CA CYS A 82 -21.09 15.26 -13.90
C CYS A 82 -21.52 14.00 -14.64
N TYR A 83 -20.86 12.87 -14.40
CA TYR A 83 -21.35 11.56 -14.83
C TYR A 83 -21.98 10.84 -13.65
N GLU A 84 -23.21 10.37 -13.81
CA GLU A 84 -23.91 9.54 -12.82
C GLU A 84 -24.96 8.67 -13.52
N ASN A 85 -24.86 7.36 -13.36
CA ASN A 85 -25.77 6.41 -13.99
C ASN A 85 -26.78 5.77 -13.02
N ASP A 86 -26.63 6.01 -11.71
CA ASP A 86 -27.60 5.52 -10.73
C ASP A 86 -28.80 6.47 -10.63
N VAL A 87 -29.92 6.04 -11.18
CA VAL A 87 -31.17 6.81 -11.19
C VAL A 87 -31.66 7.27 -9.80
N ARG A 88 -31.23 6.59 -8.73
CA ARG A 88 -31.55 6.94 -7.35
C ARG A 88 -30.92 8.26 -6.90
N PHE A 89 -29.76 8.60 -7.45
CA PHE A 89 -28.99 9.79 -7.06
C PHE A 89 -29.28 11.01 -7.93
N LEU A 90 -29.72 10.81 -9.17
CA LEU A 90 -29.99 11.88 -10.14
C LEU A 90 -30.91 13.00 -9.65
N PRO A 91 -32.08 12.71 -9.01
CA PRO A 91 -32.94 13.77 -8.52
C PRO A 91 -32.24 14.66 -7.48
N ARG A 92 -31.43 14.05 -6.62
CA ARG A 92 -30.71 14.78 -5.57
C ARG A 92 -29.52 15.55 -6.13
N LEU A 93 -28.84 14.99 -7.15
CA LEU A 93 -27.78 15.67 -7.89
C LEU A 93 -28.32 16.94 -8.56
N ARG A 94 -29.41 16.82 -9.30
CA ARG A 94 -30.09 17.97 -9.94
C ARG A 94 -30.47 19.06 -8.94
N ASP A 95 -31.13 18.70 -7.82
CA ASP A 95 -31.49 19.66 -6.76
C ASP A 95 -30.26 20.36 -6.16
N ASN A 96 -29.18 19.61 -5.89
CA ASN A 96 -27.96 20.18 -5.36
C ASN A 96 -27.32 21.15 -6.35
N LEU A 97 -27.19 20.79 -7.64
CA LEU A 97 -26.60 21.65 -8.67
C LEU A 97 -27.39 22.93 -8.88
N GLU A 98 -28.74 22.86 -8.88
CA GLU A 98 -29.59 24.05 -8.99
C GLU A 98 -29.43 25.00 -7.79
N ARG A 99 -29.34 24.46 -6.57
CA ARG A 99 -29.05 25.27 -5.36
C ARG A 99 -27.67 25.89 -5.42
N LEU A 100 -26.67 25.16 -5.94
CA LEU A 100 -25.30 25.67 -6.13
C LEU A 100 -25.31 26.81 -7.15
N ARG A 101 -25.99 26.66 -8.31
CA ARG A 101 -26.11 27.67 -9.34
C ARG A 101 -26.68 28.99 -8.79
N ARG A 102 -27.76 28.91 -8.01
CA ARG A 102 -28.36 30.10 -7.36
C ARG A 102 -27.39 30.77 -6.37
N ARG A 103 -26.66 29.98 -5.57
CA ARG A 103 -25.69 30.51 -4.60
C ARG A 103 -24.46 31.14 -5.27
N CYS A 104 -23.89 30.51 -6.30
CA CYS A 104 -22.78 31.08 -7.08
C CYS A 104 -23.15 32.45 -7.63
N ARG A 105 -24.30 32.56 -8.29
CA ARG A 105 -24.80 33.82 -8.86
C ARG A 105 -25.06 34.88 -7.79
N ARG A 106 -25.78 34.51 -6.72
CA ARG A 106 -26.23 35.47 -5.70
C ARG A 106 -25.09 36.03 -4.85
N PHE A 107 -24.16 35.17 -4.38
CA PHE A 107 -23.19 35.56 -3.38
C PHE A 107 -21.79 35.81 -3.94
N TYR A 108 -21.45 35.22 -5.09
CA TYR A 108 -20.08 35.28 -5.64
C TYR A 108 -20.01 35.90 -7.03
N LYS A 109 -21.13 36.18 -7.67
CA LYS A 109 -21.21 36.66 -9.04
C LYS A 109 -20.56 35.73 -10.06
N VAL A 110 -20.50 34.43 -9.76
CA VAL A 110 -19.96 33.38 -10.61
C VAL A 110 -21.10 32.68 -11.36
N ARG A 111 -20.95 32.48 -12.66
CA ARG A 111 -21.86 31.70 -13.48
C ARG A 111 -21.50 30.22 -13.36
N LEU A 112 -22.44 29.37 -12.95
CA LEU A 112 -22.31 27.91 -12.97
C LEU A 112 -23.14 27.36 -14.12
N VAL A 113 -22.47 26.76 -15.11
CA VAL A 113 -23.06 25.93 -16.16
C VAL A 113 -22.80 24.49 -15.75
N SER A 114 -23.81 23.64 -15.77
CA SER A 114 -23.64 22.24 -15.33
C SER A 114 -24.43 21.29 -16.19
N ASP A 115 -23.77 20.24 -16.68
CA ASP A 115 -24.32 19.17 -17.48
C ASP A 115 -24.24 17.85 -16.68
N ILE A 116 -25.32 17.06 -16.75
CA ILE A 116 -25.39 15.74 -16.12
C ILE A 116 -25.50 14.70 -17.25
N MET A 117 -24.47 13.87 -17.35
CA MET A 117 -24.40 12.75 -18.28
C MET A 117 -24.90 11.50 -17.54
N GLU A 118 -26.11 11.03 -17.92
CA GLU A 118 -26.80 9.92 -17.27
C GLU A 118 -26.40 8.58 -17.89
N GLU A 119 -25.09 8.35 -18.00
CA GLU A 119 -24.50 7.20 -18.69
C GLU A 119 -23.28 6.64 -17.93
N ASN A 120 -22.82 5.47 -18.37
CA ASN A 120 -21.61 4.85 -17.81
C ASN A 120 -20.38 5.64 -18.26
N TYR A 121 -19.69 6.26 -17.32
CA TYR A 121 -18.50 7.09 -17.56
C TYR A 121 -17.39 6.38 -18.33
N ILE A 122 -17.14 5.08 -18.03
CA ILE A 122 -16.08 4.32 -18.68
C ILE A 122 -16.39 4.10 -20.15
N LEU A 123 -17.64 3.72 -20.45
CA LEU A 123 -18.07 3.44 -21.82
C LEU A 123 -18.11 4.72 -22.64
N ALA A 124 -18.62 5.82 -22.08
CA ALA A 124 -18.66 7.13 -22.70
C ALA A 124 -17.23 7.68 -22.97
N GLY A 125 -16.29 7.47 -22.05
CA GLY A 125 -14.93 7.94 -22.17
C GLY A 125 -14.01 7.11 -23.07
N ARG A 126 -14.49 5.99 -23.65
CA ARG A 126 -13.68 5.08 -24.46
C ARG A 126 -13.05 5.77 -25.68
N GLU A 127 -13.82 6.57 -26.40
CA GLU A 127 -13.36 7.28 -27.57
C GLU A 127 -12.26 8.28 -27.21
N ASN A 128 -12.48 9.10 -26.21
CA ASN A 128 -11.52 10.07 -25.70
C ASN A 128 -10.22 9.39 -25.21
N TYR A 129 -10.33 8.25 -24.52
CA TYR A 129 -9.16 7.47 -24.15
C TYR A 129 -8.37 7.01 -25.38
N THR A 130 -9.04 6.43 -26.37
CA THR A 130 -8.41 5.95 -27.61
C THR A 130 -7.74 7.10 -28.36
N ILE A 131 -8.41 8.24 -28.53
CA ILE A 131 -7.86 9.42 -29.19
C ILE A 131 -6.66 9.96 -28.41
N SER A 132 -6.70 9.99 -27.08
CA SER A 132 -5.64 10.53 -26.22
C SER A 132 -4.31 9.76 -26.34
N LEU A 133 -4.34 8.50 -26.77
CA LEU A 133 -3.14 7.71 -27.02
C LEU A 133 -2.34 8.22 -28.25
N TYR A 134 -3.01 8.91 -29.18
CA TYR A 134 -2.44 9.36 -30.46
C TYR A 134 -2.47 10.89 -30.64
N SER A 135 -3.36 11.60 -29.94
CA SER A 135 -3.61 13.03 -30.08
C SER A 135 -3.90 13.69 -28.73
N LYS A 136 -3.72 15.02 -28.65
CA LYS A 136 -4.07 15.83 -27.47
C LYS A 136 -5.47 16.46 -27.57
N GLU A 137 -6.21 16.22 -28.63
CA GLU A 137 -7.47 16.90 -28.93
C GLU A 137 -8.62 16.56 -27.97
N ALA A 138 -8.59 15.38 -27.32
CA ALA A 138 -9.60 14.92 -26.39
C ALA A 138 -9.47 15.51 -24.96
N ARG A 139 -8.51 16.42 -24.70
CA ARG A 139 -8.16 16.91 -23.36
C ARG A 139 -8.85 18.23 -23.07
N GLU A 140 -9.83 18.21 -22.19
CA GLU A 140 -10.75 19.34 -21.99
C GLU A 140 -10.76 19.92 -20.57
N TYR A 141 -10.57 19.11 -19.52
CA TYR A 141 -10.84 19.54 -18.17
C TYR A 141 -9.62 20.11 -17.44
N ASP A 142 -9.83 21.25 -16.79
CA ASP A 142 -8.80 21.90 -15.97
C ASP A 142 -8.68 21.25 -14.59
N LEU A 143 -9.83 20.77 -14.06
CA LEU A 143 -9.91 20.08 -12.78
C LEU A 143 -10.81 18.83 -12.88
N ILE A 144 -10.30 17.70 -12.40
CA ILE A 144 -11.09 16.47 -12.24
C ILE A 144 -11.02 16.05 -10.77
N LEU A 145 -12.16 15.88 -10.12
CA LEU A 145 -12.24 15.36 -8.76
C LEU A 145 -13.09 14.10 -8.75
N MET A 146 -12.59 13.01 -8.18
CA MET A 146 -13.33 11.76 -8.18
C MET A 146 -13.16 10.91 -6.91
N ASN A 147 -14.25 10.31 -6.49
CA ASN A 147 -14.31 9.21 -5.53
C ASN A 147 -14.99 8.02 -6.21
N PRO A 148 -14.29 7.28 -7.07
CA PRO A 148 -14.89 6.25 -7.90
C PRO A 148 -15.28 5.01 -7.10
N PRO A 149 -16.25 4.21 -7.56
CA PRO A 149 -16.60 2.95 -6.94
C PRO A 149 -15.43 1.97 -6.97
N THR A 150 -15.30 1.14 -5.92
CA THR A 150 -14.25 0.13 -5.76
C THR A 150 -14.79 -1.30 -5.93
N GLU A 151 -15.59 -1.51 -6.95
CA GLU A 151 -16.15 -2.80 -7.30
C GLU A 151 -15.17 -3.57 -8.19
N LEU A 152 -15.01 -4.87 -7.92
CA LEU A 152 -14.14 -5.72 -8.75
C LEU A 152 -14.87 -6.08 -10.05
N LEU A 153 -14.25 -5.78 -11.18
CA LEU A 153 -14.76 -6.13 -12.50
C LEU A 153 -14.11 -7.41 -13.06
N PRO A 154 -14.90 -8.29 -13.67
CA PRO A 154 -14.38 -9.43 -14.44
C PRO A 154 -13.58 -8.93 -15.65
N GLN A 155 -12.58 -9.72 -16.07
CA GLN A 155 -11.71 -9.36 -17.20
C GLN A 155 -12.45 -9.16 -18.53
N ASN A 156 -13.60 -9.80 -18.71
CA ASN A 156 -14.41 -9.76 -19.93
C ASN A 156 -15.59 -8.76 -19.86
N SER A 157 -15.61 -7.87 -18.85
CA SER A 157 -16.66 -6.84 -18.78
C SER A 157 -16.48 -5.80 -19.89
N PRO A 158 -17.58 -5.16 -20.36
CA PRO A 158 -17.50 -4.11 -21.39
C PRO A 158 -16.56 -2.95 -21.01
N GLU A 159 -16.58 -2.57 -19.74
CA GLU A 159 -15.70 -1.52 -19.20
C GLU A 159 -14.22 -1.91 -19.27
N MET A 160 -13.88 -3.16 -18.97
CA MET A 160 -12.49 -3.66 -19.09
C MET A 160 -12.01 -3.64 -20.55
N MET A 161 -12.91 -3.85 -21.50
CA MET A 161 -12.58 -3.81 -22.94
C MET A 161 -12.18 -2.41 -23.42
N CYS A 162 -12.49 -1.36 -22.66
CA CYS A 162 -12.10 0.01 -23.02
C CYS A 162 -10.61 0.30 -22.78
N VAL A 163 -9.96 -0.39 -21.84
CA VAL A 163 -8.60 -0.10 -21.34
C VAL A 163 -7.78 -1.39 -21.10
N THR A 164 -7.95 -2.38 -21.98
CA THR A 164 -7.33 -3.73 -21.82
C THR A 164 -5.81 -3.71 -21.82
N ASP A 165 -5.18 -2.73 -22.45
CA ASP A 165 -3.73 -2.54 -22.53
C ASP A 165 -3.09 -2.26 -21.18
N LEU A 166 -3.84 -1.67 -20.24
CA LEU A 166 -3.36 -1.30 -18.92
C LEU A 166 -3.49 -2.41 -17.86
N PHE A 167 -4.33 -3.44 -18.11
CA PHE A 167 -4.65 -4.44 -17.10
C PHE A 167 -4.49 -5.86 -17.64
N GLY A 168 -3.84 -6.72 -16.84
CA GLY A 168 -3.62 -8.13 -17.21
C GLY A 168 -4.68 -9.10 -16.67
N GLY A 169 -5.77 -8.62 -16.05
CA GLY A 169 -6.80 -9.44 -15.41
C GLY A 169 -7.88 -8.62 -14.72
N ALA A 170 -8.74 -9.27 -13.96
CA ALA A 170 -9.78 -8.60 -13.16
C ALA A 170 -9.18 -7.50 -12.28
N THR A 171 -9.82 -6.35 -12.23
CA THR A 171 -9.36 -5.19 -11.45
C THR A 171 -10.51 -4.39 -10.86
N ASP A 172 -10.24 -3.52 -9.88
CA ASP A 172 -11.26 -2.64 -9.31
C ASP A 172 -11.64 -1.52 -10.29
N LEU A 173 -12.93 -1.23 -10.39
CA LEU A 173 -13.52 -0.22 -11.28
C LEU A 173 -12.86 1.17 -11.11
N CYS A 174 -12.43 1.52 -9.90
CA CYS A 174 -11.78 2.82 -9.64
C CYS A 174 -10.52 3.07 -10.48
N TYR A 175 -9.82 2.02 -10.89
CA TYR A 175 -8.62 2.15 -11.72
C TYR A 175 -8.93 2.41 -13.19
N LEU A 176 -10.10 1.94 -13.67
CA LEU A 176 -10.59 2.28 -15.00
C LEU A 176 -11.01 3.75 -15.04
N PHE A 177 -11.75 4.21 -14.00
CA PHE A 177 -12.07 5.63 -13.84
C PHE A 177 -10.83 6.51 -13.91
N LEU A 178 -9.76 6.08 -13.23
CA LEU A 178 -8.50 6.83 -13.19
C LEU A 178 -7.83 6.93 -14.57
N ALA A 179 -7.83 5.84 -15.35
CA ALA A 179 -7.28 5.81 -16.70
C ALA A 179 -8.05 6.73 -17.66
N ILE A 180 -9.39 6.64 -17.66
CA ILE A 180 -10.24 7.48 -18.50
C ILE A 180 -10.18 8.96 -18.07
N ALA A 181 -10.13 9.25 -16.76
CA ALA A 181 -10.03 10.62 -16.26
C ALA A 181 -8.72 11.30 -16.69
N GLU A 182 -7.61 10.56 -16.68
CA GLU A 182 -6.32 11.08 -17.17
C GLU A 182 -6.41 11.53 -18.63
N SER A 183 -7.05 10.74 -19.48
CA SER A 183 -7.17 11.04 -20.92
C SER A 183 -7.94 12.32 -21.21
N SER A 184 -8.74 12.80 -20.27
CA SER A 184 -9.57 14.01 -20.41
C SER A 184 -8.95 15.26 -19.77
N LEU A 185 -7.77 15.16 -19.15
CA LEU A 185 -7.08 16.31 -18.53
C LEU A 185 -6.52 17.26 -19.57
N ALA A 186 -6.82 18.55 -19.45
CA ALA A 186 -6.16 19.61 -20.22
C ALA A 186 -4.65 19.69 -19.88
N PRO A 187 -3.81 20.23 -20.76
CA PRO A 187 -2.41 20.51 -20.42
C PRO A 187 -2.32 21.42 -19.18
N GLY A 188 -1.58 20.97 -18.15
CA GLY A 188 -1.50 21.63 -16.85
C GLY A 188 -2.70 21.40 -15.93
N GLY A 189 -3.76 20.75 -16.41
CA GLY A 189 -4.92 20.35 -15.63
C GLY A 189 -4.58 19.42 -14.48
N GLN A 190 -5.45 19.32 -13.49
CA GLN A 190 -5.18 18.55 -12.28
C GLN A 190 -6.30 17.56 -11.98
N LEU A 191 -5.89 16.35 -11.57
CA LEU A 191 -6.78 15.27 -11.16
C LEU A 191 -6.58 14.95 -9.68
N VAL A 192 -7.67 14.92 -8.92
CA VAL A 192 -7.69 14.53 -7.50
C VAL A 192 -8.55 13.28 -7.34
N ALA A 193 -7.96 12.19 -6.94
CA ALA A 193 -8.63 10.91 -6.81
C ALA A 193 -8.50 10.30 -5.42
N LEU A 194 -9.61 9.80 -4.86
CA LEU A 194 -9.60 8.96 -3.67
C LEU A 194 -9.40 7.50 -4.10
N LEU A 195 -8.31 6.89 -3.71
CA LEU A 195 -7.89 5.56 -4.17
C LEU A 195 -7.51 4.64 -2.99
N PRO A 196 -7.65 3.31 -3.14
CA PRO A 196 -7.06 2.36 -2.20
C PRO A 196 -5.53 2.45 -2.21
N THR A 197 -4.88 2.37 -1.03
CA THR A 197 -3.40 2.42 -0.94
C THR A 197 -2.69 1.28 -1.68
N VAL A 198 -3.40 0.21 -2.03
CA VAL A 198 -2.89 -0.87 -2.89
C VAL A 198 -2.45 -0.35 -4.26
N PHE A 199 -3.06 0.73 -4.78
CA PHE A 199 -2.59 1.40 -6.01
C PHE A 199 -1.09 1.70 -5.98
N ALA A 200 -0.55 2.11 -4.84
CA ALA A 200 0.83 2.55 -4.72
C ALA A 200 1.86 1.42 -4.97
N THR A 201 1.53 0.18 -4.63
CA THR A 201 2.53 -0.91 -4.57
C THR A 201 2.16 -2.20 -5.29
N SER A 202 0.91 -2.38 -5.73
CA SER A 202 0.49 -3.62 -6.41
C SER A 202 1.23 -3.83 -7.73
N PRO A 203 1.88 -4.99 -7.95
CA PRO A 203 2.50 -5.32 -9.23
C PRO A 203 1.52 -5.34 -10.41
N GLN A 204 0.26 -5.72 -10.16
CA GLN A 204 -0.79 -5.78 -11.18
C GLN A 204 -1.14 -4.39 -11.75
N LEU A 205 -0.84 -3.32 -11.02
CA LEU A 205 -1.11 -1.94 -11.41
C LEU A 205 0.13 -1.21 -11.95
N SER A 206 1.23 -1.92 -12.22
CA SER A 206 2.47 -1.32 -12.72
C SER A 206 2.28 -0.62 -14.06
N LYS A 207 1.55 -1.23 -14.99
CA LYS A 207 1.24 -0.62 -16.29
C LYS A 207 0.43 0.67 -16.15
N LEU A 208 -0.60 0.67 -15.30
CA LEU A 208 -1.39 1.87 -15.02
C LEU A 208 -0.54 2.98 -14.39
N ARG A 209 0.31 2.66 -13.41
CA ARG A 209 1.22 3.64 -12.81
C ARG A 209 2.20 4.20 -13.84
N ASN A 210 2.77 3.35 -14.70
CA ASN A 210 3.65 3.81 -15.77
C ASN A 210 2.91 4.73 -16.76
N PHE A 211 1.69 4.38 -17.16
CA PHE A 211 0.84 5.24 -18.00
C PHE A 211 0.61 6.60 -17.33
N LEU A 212 0.13 6.61 -16.10
CA LEU A 212 -0.17 7.84 -15.37
C LEU A 212 1.07 8.71 -15.15
N PHE A 213 2.16 8.15 -14.61
CA PHE A 213 3.35 8.92 -14.23
C PHE A 213 4.32 9.20 -15.39
N SER A 214 4.02 8.75 -16.60
CA SER A 214 4.74 9.20 -17.80
C SER A 214 4.29 10.59 -18.26
N GLN A 215 3.03 10.93 -18.03
CA GLN A 215 2.39 12.16 -18.51
C GLN A 215 2.05 13.12 -17.36
N ASN A 216 2.02 12.64 -16.14
CA ASN A 216 1.54 13.41 -14.99
C ASN A 216 2.53 13.41 -13.84
N THR A 217 2.71 14.58 -13.25
CA THR A 217 3.48 14.79 -12.03
C THR A 217 2.58 14.66 -10.80
N PRO A 218 2.84 13.73 -9.86
CA PRO A 218 2.17 13.72 -8.58
C PRO A 218 2.64 14.92 -7.73
N THR A 219 1.69 15.78 -7.35
CA THR A 219 1.99 17.03 -6.61
C THR A 219 1.68 16.93 -5.13
N ARG A 220 0.60 16.23 -4.78
CA ARG A 220 0.18 16.02 -3.38
C ARG A 220 -0.33 14.61 -3.16
N LEU A 221 -0.03 14.07 -2.00
CA LEU A 221 -0.51 12.78 -1.52
C LEU A 221 -0.99 12.93 -0.09
N HIS A 222 -2.24 12.53 0.19
CA HIS A 222 -2.76 12.47 1.54
C HIS A 222 -3.07 11.04 1.94
N LEU A 223 -2.59 10.61 3.10
CA LEU A 223 -2.75 9.26 3.64
C LEU A 223 -3.70 9.28 4.85
N PHE A 224 -4.73 8.43 4.84
CA PHE A 224 -5.57 8.25 6.01
C PHE A 224 -4.97 7.20 6.95
N THR A 225 -4.69 7.61 8.20
CA THR A 225 -4.28 6.68 9.27
C THR A 225 -5.52 6.03 9.86
N THR A 226 -5.50 4.72 10.03
CA THR A 226 -6.57 4.05 10.78
C THR A 226 -6.43 4.38 12.26
N GLY A 227 -7.43 5.03 12.85
CA GLY A 227 -7.57 5.06 14.31
C GLY A 227 -7.60 3.63 14.88
N ASN A 228 -7.38 3.46 16.17
CA ASN A 228 -7.21 2.23 16.96
C ASN A 228 -8.32 1.14 16.82
N THR A 229 -8.87 0.90 15.64
CA THR A 229 -9.88 -0.13 15.41
C THR A 229 -9.23 -1.41 14.86
N ALA A 230 -9.47 -2.50 15.55
CA ALA A 230 -8.95 -3.86 15.32
C ALA A 230 -9.36 -4.52 13.97
N LYS A 231 -9.92 -3.79 13.01
CA LYS A 231 -10.22 -4.27 11.67
C LYS A 231 -9.49 -3.42 10.64
N PRO A 232 -8.67 -4.02 9.75
CA PRO A 232 -8.07 -3.28 8.63
C PRO A 232 -9.19 -2.89 7.67
N LEU A 233 -9.75 -1.70 7.85
CA LEU A 233 -10.47 -1.02 6.77
C LEU A 233 -9.50 -0.82 5.62
N LYS A 234 -9.95 -0.96 4.38
CA LYS A 234 -9.16 -0.65 3.18
C LYS A 234 -8.56 0.75 3.41
N LYS A 235 -7.24 0.83 3.56
CA LYS A 235 -6.56 2.11 3.71
C LYS A 235 -6.71 2.85 2.41
N ASN A 236 -7.26 4.05 2.46
CA ASN A 236 -7.41 4.93 1.31
C ASN A 236 -6.34 6.04 1.34
N MET A 237 -6.10 6.59 0.19
CA MET A 237 -5.26 7.78 0.00
C MET A 237 -5.94 8.73 -0.99
N VAL A 238 -5.62 10.01 -0.92
CA VAL A 238 -5.99 10.98 -1.95
C VAL A 238 -4.73 11.36 -2.71
N LEU A 239 -4.75 11.16 -4.02
CA LEU A 239 -3.65 11.49 -4.93
C LEU A 239 -4.06 12.69 -5.78
N CYS A 240 -3.19 13.71 -5.84
CA CYS A 240 -3.32 14.84 -6.75
C CYS A 240 -2.22 14.75 -7.81
N LEU A 241 -2.64 14.72 -9.08
CA LEU A 241 -1.78 14.71 -10.24
C LEU A 241 -1.94 16.03 -11.01
N ARG A 242 -0.86 16.52 -11.62
CA ARG A 242 -0.89 17.60 -12.61
C ARG A 242 -0.48 17.04 -13.96
N HIS A 243 -1.24 17.32 -15.01
CA HIS A 243 -0.96 16.86 -16.37
C HIS A 243 0.22 17.63 -16.99
N THR A 244 1.40 17.29 -16.54
CA THR A 244 2.72 17.68 -17.04
C THR A 244 3.68 16.55 -16.75
N PRO A 245 4.51 16.13 -17.71
CA PRO A 245 5.52 15.09 -17.47
C PRO A 245 6.42 15.47 -16.29
N PRO A 246 6.76 14.53 -15.40
CA PRO A 246 7.60 14.80 -14.23
C PRO A 246 8.99 15.32 -14.63
N GLN A 247 9.43 16.38 -13.98
CA GLN A 247 10.77 16.94 -14.11
C GLN A 247 11.63 16.62 -12.88
N LYS A 248 12.94 16.74 -13.03
CA LYS A 248 13.88 16.44 -11.94
C LYS A 248 13.67 17.30 -10.68
N ALA A 249 13.21 18.54 -10.87
CA ALA A 249 12.97 19.51 -9.79
C ALA A 249 11.60 19.35 -9.13
N ASP A 250 10.70 18.52 -9.67
CA ASP A 250 9.37 18.37 -9.12
C ASP A 250 9.40 17.68 -7.75
N ALA A 251 8.61 18.23 -6.83
CA ALA A 251 8.45 17.72 -5.48
C ALA A 251 6.99 17.40 -5.17
N LEU A 252 6.78 16.35 -4.38
CA LEU A 252 5.50 15.90 -3.88
C LEU A 252 5.35 16.27 -2.41
N LEU A 253 4.24 16.91 -2.07
CA LEU A 253 3.86 17.18 -0.69
C LEU A 253 3.05 16.00 -0.15
N MET A 254 3.57 15.33 0.88
CA MET A 254 2.90 14.22 1.54
C MET A 254 2.33 14.63 2.89
N THR A 255 1.07 14.30 3.12
CA THR A 255 0.37 14.59 4.38
C THR A 255 -0.35 13.36 4.89
N SER A 256 -0.60 13.29 6.19
CA SER A 256 -1.42 12.23 6.77
C SER A 256 -2.36 12.76 7.86
N SER A 257 -3.51 12.12 8.04
CA SER A 257 -4.41 12.41 9.15
C SER A 257 -5.18 11.19 9.61
N SER A 258 -5.74 11.23 10.82
CA SER A 258 -6.74 10.26 11.25
C SER A 258 -8.04 10.41 10.45
N ASP A 259 -8.89 9.37 10.43
CA ASP A 259 -10.12 9.24 9.61
C ASP A 259 -11.04 10.47 9.50
N ALA A 260 -10.94 11.42 10.40
CA ALA A 260 -11.81 12.60 10.43
C ALA A 260 -11.30 13.79 9.59
N GLY A 261 -10.07 13.72 9.03
CA GLY A 261 -9.54 14.79 8.17
C GLY A 261 -9.53 16.18 8.82
N THR A 262 -9.48 16.25 10.17
CA THR A 262 -9.43 17.55 10.86
C THR A 262 -8.08 18.20 10.62
N PRO A 263 -8.02 19.46 10.13
CA PRO A 263 -6.76 20.15 9.84
C PRO A 263 -5.79 20.18 11.02
N GLU A 264 -6.31 20.23 12.24
CA GLU A 264 -5.54 20.30 13.49
C GLU A 264 -4.73 19.03 13.82
N LYS A 265 -5.04 17.91 13.15
CA LYS A 265 -4.37 16.60 13.32
C LYS A 265 -3.67 16.11 12.05
N THR A 266 -3.42 17.01 11.11
CA THR A 266 -2.72 16.67 9.88
C THR A 266 -1.21 16.76 10.11
N VAL A 267 -0.54 15.64 9.90
CA VAL A 267 0.94 15.57 9.85
C VAL A 267 1.37 15.85 8.42
N GLN A 268 2.35 16.73 8.25
CA GLN A 268 2.93 17.07 6.96
C GLN A 268 4.42 16.72 6.96
N LEU A 269 4.87 16.09 5.88
CA LEU A 269 6.30 15.92 5.60
C LEU A 269 6.83 17.10 4.80
N GLU A 270 8.14 17.35 4.89
CA GLU A 270 8.80 18.23 3.95
C GLU A 270 8.60 17.74 2.51
N PRO A 271 8.51 18.64 1.52
CA PRO A 271 8.34 18.23 0.13
C PRO A 271 9.46 17.29 -0.32
N LEU A 272 9.09 16.16 -0.88
CA LEU A 272 10.02 15.10 -1.32
C LEU A 272 10.16 15.12 -2.85
N PRO A 273 11.37 14.96 -3.40
CA PRO A 273 11.53 14.81 -4.85
C PRO A 273 10.64 13.68 -5.39
N VAL A 274 9.95 13.92 -6.50
CA VAL A 274 9.08 12.91 -7.14
C VAL A 274 9.88 11.65 -7.47
N SER A 275 11.13 11.79 -7.91
CA SER A 275 12.05 10.66 -8.18
C SER A 275 12.41 9.84 -6.94
N PHE A 276 12.33 10.43 -5.74
CA PHE A 276 12.51 9.72 -4.48
C PHE A 276 11.28 8.91 -4.11
N VAL A 277 10.08 9.44 -4.36
CA VAL A 277 8.81 8.80 -4.02
C VAL A 277 8.43 7.71 -5.01
N LEU A 278 8.64 7.93 -6.31
CA LEU A 278 8.37 6.93 -7.37
C LEU A 278 9.60 6.05 -7.60
N ARG A 279 9.48 4.76 -7.29
CA ARG A 279 10.60 3.82 -7.27
C ARG A 279 10.51 2.76 -8.37
N GLY A 280 11.69 2.46 -8.94
CA GLY A 280 11.88 1.35 -9.88
C GLY A 280 11.11 1.49 -11.20
N ALA A 281 11.21 0.47 -12.03
CA ALA A 281 10.53 0.41 -13.34
C ALA A 281 8.99 0.38 -13.21
N ASP A 282 8.48 -0.18 -12.11
CA ASP A 282 7.04 -0.29 -11.85
C ASP A 282 6.42 0.99 -11.25
N LYS A 283 7.21 2.05 -11.07
CA LYS A 283 6.77 3.32 -10.46
C LYS A 283 6.00 3.13 -9.15
N THR A 284 6.47 2.20 -8.30
CA THR A 284 5.87 2.03 -6.97
C THR A 284 6.05 3.28 -6.14
N MET A 285 5.02 3.64 -5.36
CA MET A 285 5.04 4.84 -4.52
C MET A 285 5.40 4.50 -3.08
N LEU A 286 6.33 5.26 -2.51
CA LEU A 286 6.58 5.22 -1.06
C LEU A 286 5.43 5.91 -0.33
N LEU A 287 4.85 5.24 0.67
CA LEU A 287 3.80 5.78 1.52
C LEU A 287 4.33 5.93 2.94
N MET A 288 4.60 7.19 3.34
CA MET A 288 5.11 7.54 4.67
C MET A 288 4.09 8.42 5.40
N TYR A 289 3.80 8.08 6.66
CA TYR A 289 2.74 8.71 7.43
C TYR A 289 3.24 9.81 8.37
N ASP A 290 4.52 9.77 8.72
CA ASP A 290 5.11 10.73 9.65
C ASP A 290 6.62 10.94 9.42
N PRO A 291 7.24 11.99 10.00
CA PRO A 291 8.66 12.27 9.84
C PRO A 291 9.59 11.16 10.36
N ALA A 292 9.16 10.38 11.35
CA ALA A 292 9.99 9.28 11.87
C ALA A 292 10.12 8.15 10.84
N GLU A 293 9.05 7.86 10.09
CA GLU A 293 9.10 6.92 8.96
C GLU A 293 10.09 7.39 7.89
N LEU A 294 10.09 8.69 7.57
CA LEU A 294 11.04 9.26 6.61
C LEU A 294 12.49 9.13 7.12
N GLN A 295 12.76 9.45 8.38
CA GLN A 295 14.10 9.32 8.97
C GLN A 295 14.61 7.88 8.90
N ILE A 296 13.75 6.91 9.25
CA ILE A 296 14.09 5.48 9.17
C ILE A 296 14.33 5.05 7.73
N PHE A 297 13.50 5.51 6.81
CA PHE A 297 13.67 5.20 5.39
C PHE A 297 15.01 5.75 4.85
N LEU A 298 15.37 6.99 5.20
CA LEU A 298 16.63 7.61 4.81
C LEU A 298 17.83 6.87 5.42
N TYR A 299 17.76 6.52 6.72
CA TYR A 299 18.80 5.72 7.37
C TYR A 299 19.00 4.37 6.68
N MET A 300 17.93 3.61 6.48
CA MET A 300 18.00 2.31 5.81
C MET A 300 18.57 2.44 4.40
N SER A 301 18.19 3.48 3.67
CA SER A 301 18.70 3.77 2.32
C SER A 301 20.18 4.18 2.31
N SER A 302 20.73 4.67 3.42
CA SER A 302 22.14 5.02 3.56
C SER A 302 23.05 3.80 3.80
N LEU A 303 22.49 2.66 4.20
CA LEU A 303 23.25 1.43 4.43
C LEU A 303 23.81 0.91 3.10
N LYS A 304 25.11 0.68 3.06
CA LYS A 304 25.84 0.32 1.82
C LYS A 304 25.99 -1.18 1.60
N ASN A 305 25.68 -1.98 2.62
CA ASN A 305 25.81 -3.42 2.56
C ASN A 305 24.50 -4.09 2.10
N SER A 306 24.57 -5.31 1.63
CA SER A 306 23.42 -6.07 1.11
C SER A 306 23.65 -7.58 1.29
N PHE A 307 22.59 -8.34 1.13
CA PHE A 307 22.67 -9.81 1.13
C PHE A 307 23.73 -10.32 0.15
N SER A 308 23.75 -9.80 -1.08
CA SER A 308 24.71 -10.20 -2.11
C SER A 308 26.14 -9.90 -1.71
N LYS A 309 26.46 -8.70 -1.21
CA LYS A 309 27.81 -8.32 -0.77
C LYS A 309 28.31 -9.18 0.38
N MET A 310 27.41 -9.62 1.26
CA MET A 310 27.72 -10.51 2.39
C MET A 310 27.69 -11.99 2.01
N LYS A 311 27.47 -12.35 0.75
CA LYS A 311 27.28 -13.74 0.28
C LYS A 311 26.12 -14.46 1.00
N LEU A 312 25.13 -13.71 1.49
CA LEU A 312 23.91 -14.25 2.11
C LEU A 312 22.91 -14.65 1.03
N ARG A 313 22.25 -15.77 1.23
CA ARG A 313 21.19 -16.26 0.33
C ARG A 313 19.89 -16.36 1.11
N MET A 314 18.86 -15.76 0.56
CA MET A 314 17.51 -15.90 1.04
C MET A 314 16.75 -16.92 0.18
N ARG A 315 16.24 -17.96 0.78
CA ARG A 315 15.52 -19.03 0.08
C ARG A 315 14.19 -19.34 0.78
N THR A 316 13.25 -19.86 0.02
CA THR A 316 11.99 -20.37 0.56
C THR A 316 12.19 -21.83 0.98
N GLY A 317 11.52 -22.24 2.07
CA GLY A 317 11.54 -23.60 2.58
C GLY A 317 11.08 -24.63 1.54
N LEU A 318 11.67 -25.81 1.63
CA LEU A 318 11.69 -26.81 0.55
C LEU A 318 10.45 -27.68 0.51
N THR A 319 9.83 -27.99 1.68
CA THR A 319 8.78 -29.02 1.77
C THR A 319 7.38 -28.42 1.79
N LEU A 320 6.60 -28.72 0.74
CA LEU A 320 5.15 -28.50 0.70
C LEU A 320 4.46 -29.69 1.35
N VAL A 321 4.15 -29.60 2.63
CA VAL A 321 3.62 -30.68 3.46
C VAL A 321 2.36 -31.35 2.88
N SER A 322 1.44 -30.56 2.29
CA SER A 322 0.23 -31.09 1.67
C SER A 322 0.50 -32.09 0.54
N ARG A 323 1.64 -31.92 -0.16
CA ARG A 323 2.03 -32.77 -1.29
C ARG A 323 2.78 -34.04 -0.85
N TYR A 324 3.46 -34.00 0.29
CA TYR A 324 4.38 -35.05 0.73
C TYR A 324 3.97 -35.70 2.05
N ARG A 325 2.69 -35.76 2.35
CA ARG A 325 2.16 -36.31 3.61
C ARG A 325 2.63 -37.76 3.88
N ASN A 326 2.70 -38.57 2.84
CA ASN A 326 3.10 -40.00 2.95
C ASN A 326 4.61 -40.17 3.26
N CYS A 327 5.41 -39.07 3.21
CA CYS A 327 6.83 -39.09 3.55
C CYS A 327 7.11 -38.54 4.95
N LEU A 328 6.06 -38.22 5.74
CA LEU A 328 6.18 -37.59 7.04
C LEU A 328 5.93 -38.57 8.18
N PHE A 329 6.71 -38.44 9.24
CA PHE A 329 6.70 -39.29 10.42
C PHE A 329 6.69 -38.45 11.70
N ASP A 330 6.02 -38.92 12.75
CA ASP A 330 5.88 -38.19 14.01
C ASP A 330 7.09 -38.40 14.96
N ALA A 331 7.71 -39.58 14.89
CA ALA A 331 8.85 -39.95 15.73
C ALA A 331 10.17 -40.04 14.94
N PRO A 332 11.32 -39.85 15.60
CA PRO A 332 12.61 -40.05 15.01
C PRO A 332 12.87 -41.54 14.76
N GLU A 333 13.11 -41.92 13.51
CA GLU A 333 13.51 -43.26 13.11
C GLU A 333 14.84 -43.18 12.34
N HIS A 334 15.51 -44.35 12.24
CA HIS A 334 16.77 -44.42 11.50
C HIS A 334 16.58 -44.04 10.04
N GLY A 335 17.41 -43.11 9.56
CA GLY A 335 17.37 -42.61 8.18
C GLY A 335 16.43 -41.45 7.93
N LEU A 336 15.53 -41.05 8.86
CA LEU A 336 14.69 -39.87 8.74
C LEU A 336 15.47 -38.60 9.06
N ILE A 337 15.02 -37.46 8.50
CA ILE A 337 15.60 -36.14 8.73
C ILE A 337 14.59 -35.18 9.38
N PRO A 338 15.04 -34.25 10.23
CA PRO A 338 14.15 -33.24 10.82
C PRO A 338 13.53 -32.31 9.78
N LEU A 339 12.25 -31.99 9.94
CA LEU A 339 11.50 -30.99 9.16
C LEU A 339 11.13 -29.82 10.06
N LEU A 340 11.77 -28.68 9.83
CA LEU A 340 11.53 -27.47 10.63
C LEU A 340 10.27 -26.74 10.15
N TYR A 341 9.34 -26.48 11.07
CA TYR A 341 8.07 -25.79 10.87
C TYR A 341 8.09 -24.34 11.35
N PRO A 342 7.15 -23.46 10.92
CA PRO A 342 6.97 -22.15 11.53
C PRO A 342 6.72 -22.18 13.04
N ALA A 343 6.12 -23.25 13.55
CA ALA A 343 5.89 -23.47 14.97
C ALA A 343 7.19 -23.70 15.79
N CYS A 344 8.29 -24.08 15.12
CA CYS A 344 9.59 -24.19 15.77
C CYS A 344 10.17 -22.83 16.21
N LEU A 345 9.66 -21.70 15.65
CA LEU A 345 10.17 -20.38 15.99
C LEU A 345 9.55 -19.90 17.32
N CYS A 346 10.37 -19.84 18.35
CA CYS A 346 9.99 -19.44 19.69
C CYS A 346 11.01 -18.43 20.23
N GLU A 347 10.56 -17.24 20.62
CA GLU A 347 11.37 -16.20 21.27
C GLU A 347 12.73 -15.93 20.60
N GLY A 348 12.75 -15.85 19.26
CA GLY A 348 13.95 -15.56 18.47
C GLY A 348 14.92 -16.74 18.26
N ARG A 349 14.55 -17.93 18.72
CA ARG A 349 15.31 -19.17 18.52
C ARG A 349 14.45 -20.24 17.85
N VAL A 350 15.08 -21.32 17.46
CA VAL A 350 14.42 -22.51 16.92
C VAL A 350 14.42 -23.59 17.99
N ALA A 351 13.25 -24.08 18.37
CA ALA A 351 13.06 -25.22 19.25
C ALA A 351 12.56 -26.41 18.42
N PHE A 352 13.21 -27.56 18.56
CA PHE A 352 12.85 -28.80 17.87
C PHE A 352 13.16 -30.01 18.75
N PRO A 353 12.29 -31.01 18.81
CA PRO A 353 10.94 -31.08 18.22
C PRO A 353 9.95 -30.12 18.90
N VAL A 354 8.89 -29.78 18.16
CA VAL A 354 7.78 -28.99 18.72
C VAL A 354 6.90 -29.89 19.55
N THR A 355 6.67 -29.56 20.81
CA THR A 355 5.75 -30.29 21.68
C THR A 355 4.31 -29.81 21.45
N GLU A 356 3.30 -30.67 21.71
CA GLU A 356 1.88 -30.35 21.51
C GLU A 356 1.40 -29.08 22.21
N LYS A 357 2.04 -28.68 23.32
CA LYS A 357 1.75 -27.43 24.06
C LYS A 357 2.01 -26.16 23.23
N GLY A 358 2.78 -26.25 22.12
CA GLY A 358 3.15 -25.09 21.27
C GLY A 358 2.27 -24.87 20.03
N THR A 359 1.32 -25.76 19.74
CA THR A 359 0.52 -25.68 18.50
C THR A 359 -0.97 -25.79 18.78
N ARG A 360 -1.78 -24.97 18.06
CA ARG A 360 -3.26 -25.08 18.10
C ARG A 360 -3.79 -26.30 17.37
N THR A 361 -3.02 -26.88 16.47
CA THR A 361 -3.33 -28.09 15.68
C THR A 361 -2.09 -28.97 15.67
N PRO A 362 -2.22 -30.31 15.77
CA PRO A 362 -1.11 -31.24 15.63
C PRO A 362 -0.37 -31.03 14.32
N LEU A 363 0.95 -31.11 14.35
CA LEU A 363 1.77 -31.07 13.13
C LEU A 363 1.64 -32.43 12.41
N PRO A 364 1.61 -32.46 11.07
CA PRO A 364 1.40 -33.68 10.29
C PRO A 364 2.69 -34.54 10.15
N GLY A 365 3.55 -34.53 11.14
CA GLY A 365 4.85 -35.21 11.19
C GLY A 365 6.01 -34.23 11.20
N GLN A 366 6.99 -34.48 12.07
CA GLN A 366 8.15 -33.61 12.25
C GLN A 366 9.44 -34.18 11.63
N TYR A 367 9.38 -35.36 11.07
CA TYR A 367 10.50 -36.02 10.39
C TYR A 367 10.10 -36.37 8.96
N LEU A 368 11.04 -36.25 8.04
CA LEU A 368 10.86 -36.44 6.60
C LEU A 368 11.72 -37.63 6.13
N SER A 369 11.15 -38.51 5.33
CA SER A 369 11.92 -39.54 4.62
C SER A 369 12.81 -38.89 3.54
N PRO A 370 14.12 -39.21 3.49
CA PRO A 370 15.06 -38.56 2.56
C PRO A 370 15.02 -39.13 1.13
N VAL A 371 13.87 -39.59 0.68
CA VAL A 371 13.69 -40.18 -0.66
C VAL A 371 13.83 -39.14 -1.78
N ILE A 372 13.53 -37.86 -1.48
CA ILE A 372 13.51 -36.79 -2.47
C ILE A 372 14.64 -35.79 -2.15
N PRO A 373 15.78 -35.82 -2.90
CA PRO A 373 16.93 -34.97 -2.62
C PRO A 373 16.62 -33.45 -2.63
N SER A 374 15.70 -33.00 -3.48
CA SER A 374 15.33 -31.57 -3.58
C SER A 374 14.60 -31.02 -2.35
N LEU A 375 14.11 -31.88 -1.46
CA LEU A 375 13.48 -31.49 -0.20
C LEU A 375 14.48 -31.37 0.95
N MET A 376 15.75 -31.68 0.72
CA MET A 376 16.79 -31.72 1.74
C MET A 376 17.82 -30.62 1.55
N GLN A 377 18.38 -30.19 2.65
CA GLN A 377 19.53 -29.29 2.68
C GLN A 377 20.52 -29.70 3.77
N LYS A 378 21.79 -29.33 3.61
CA LYS A 378 22.83 -29.57 4.63
C LYS A 378 22.42 -28.92 5.95
N ASN A 379 22.63 -29.61 7.05
CA ASN A 379 22.47 -29.05 8.38
C ASN A 379 23.53 -27.97 8.60
N ARG A 380 23.11 -26.67 8.66
CA ARG A 380 23.97 -25.49 8.81
C ARG A 380 23.28 -24.48 9.69
N ASN A 381 24.07 -23.56 10.25
CA ASN A 381 23.57 -22.37 10.91
C ASN A 381 22.75 -21.53 9.93
N MET A 382 21.54 -21.16 10.29
CA MET A 382 20.65 -20.34 9.46
C MET A 382 19.66 -19.52 10.27
N LEU A 383 19.20 -18.43 9.70
CA LEU A 383 18.08 -17.65 10.23
C LEU A 383 16.80 -18.06 9.53
N LEU A 384 15.84 -18.52 10.30
CA LEU A 384 14.49 -18.85 9.79
C LEU A 384 13.56 -17.67 9.95
N ILE A 385 12.66 -17.46 8.98
CA ILE A 385 11.70 -16.35 8.97
C ILE A 385 10.33 -16.88 8.54
N LYS A 386 9.27 -16.58 9.28
CA LYS A 386 7.90 -16.92 8.87
C LYS A 386 7.54 -16.16 7.59
N ARG A 387 7.01 -16.85 6.58
CA ARG A 387 6.49 -16.22 5.36
C ARG A 387 5.20 -15.48 5.58
N VAL A 388 4.35 -15.98 6.46
CA VAL A 388 3.09 -15.36 6.83
C VAL A 388 3.08 -15.19 8.36
N PRO A 389 3.24 -13.97 8.86
CA PRO A 389 3.11 -13.70 10.28
C PRO A 389 1.67 -13.96 10.73
N ALA A 390 1.50 -14.44 11.95
CA ALA A 390 0.20 -14.61 12.56
C ALA A 390 -0.39 -13.24 12.97
N ARG A 391 -1.71 -13.17 13.19
CA ARG A 391 -2.36 -11.93 13.63
C ARG A 391 -1.87 -11.41 14.99
N CYS A 392 -1.34 -12.32 15.82
CA CYS A 392 -0.76 -12.00 17.12
C CYS A 392 0.71 -11.57 17.07
N ASP A 393 1.39 -11.77 15.94
CA ASP A 393 2.79 -11.40 15.79
C ASP A 393 2.93 -9.87 15.71
N LYS A 394 3.71 -9.30 16.62
CA LYS A 394 3.92 -7.84 16.73
C LYS A 394 4.73 -7.27 15.56
N ARG A 395 5.56 -8.09 14.94
CA ARG A 395 6.46 -7.74 13.83
C ARG A 395 6.09 -8.52 12.57
N ARG A 396 6.37 -7.92 11.45
CA ARG A 396 6.20 -8.56 10.15
C ARG A 396 7.22 -9.64 9.90
N LEU A 397 8.47 -9.43 10.34
CA LEU A 397 9.51 -10.44 10.33
C LEU A 397 9.56 -11.16 11.67
N VAL A 398 9.08 -12.38 11.68
CA VAL A 398 9.20 -13.29 12.83
C VAL A 398 10.36 -14.23 12.54
N CYS A 399 11.49 -13.95 13.18
CA CYS A 399 12.76 -14.62 12.95
C CYS A 399 13.10 -15.57 14.09
N GLY A 400 13.83 -16.66 13.79
CA GLY A 400 14.41 -17.56 14.78
C GLY A 400 15.77 -18.08 14.33
N VAL A 401 16.74 -18.00 15.22
CA VAL A 401 18.10 -18.50 15.01
C VAL A 401 18.13 -20.01 15.16
N TYR A 402 18.60 -20.70 14.12
CA TYR A 402 18.87 -22.12 14.13
C TYR A 402 20.39 -22.35 14.09
N LEU A 403 20.90 -23.09 15.07
CA LEU A 403 22.29 -23.52 15.12
C LEU A 403 22.37 -25.02 14.77
N ALA A 404 23.23 -25.39 13.84
CA ALA A 404 23.41 -26.78 13.41
C ALA A 404 23.76 -27.73 14.57
N SER A 405 24.43 -27.19 15.60
CA SER A 405 24.76 -27.92 16.84
C SER A 405 23.54 -28.41 17.62
N GLN A 406 22.34 -27.86 17.38
CA GLN A 406 21.11 -28.32 18.03
C GLN A 406 20.64 -29.71 17.53
N LEU A 407 21.05 -30.06 16.32
CA LEU A 407 20.66 -31.32 15.65
C LEU A 407 21.89 -32.05 15.09
N THR A 408 22.96 -32.14 15.88
CA THR A 408 24.26 -32.74 15.51
C THR A 408 24.19 -34.14 14.90
N PRO A 409 23.25 -35.03 15.29
CA PRO A 409 23.17 -36.37 14.69
C PRO A 409 22.76 -36.32 13.21
N TYR A 410 22.15 -35.20 12.75
CA TYR A 410 21.61 -35.10 11.40
C TYR A 410 22.55 -34.31 10.49
N LYS A 411 23.02 -34.93 9.41
CA LYS A 411 23.79 -34.22 8.36
C LYS A 411 22.91 -33.40 7.43
N MET A 412 21.64 -33.78 7.32
CA MET A 412 20.64 -33.14 6.47
C MET A 412 19.40 -32.81 7.28
N ILE A 413 18.72 -31.72 6.89
CA ILE A 413 17.44 -31.29 7.42
C ILE A 413 16.53 -30.82 6.29
N SER A 414 15.27 -30.59 6.59
CA SER A 414 14.33 -29.94 5.68
C SER A 414 13.63 -28.74 6.36
N THR A 415 13.05 -27.86 5.55
CA THR A 415 12.29 -26.71 6.01
C THR A 415 10.94 -26.62 5.33
N HIS A 416 9.90 -26.30 6.09
CA HIS A 416 8.54 -26.14 5.58
C HIS A 416 8.45 -24.93 4.64
N ASN A 417 7.65 -25.02 3.56
CA ASN A 417 7.49 -23.95 2.56
C ASN A 417 6.85 -22.65 3.07
N LYS A 418 6.29 -22.64 4.30
CA LYS A 418 5.84 -21.42 5.00
C LYS A 418 6.95 -20.72 5.79
N LEU A 419 8.19 -21.19 5.65
CA LEU A 419 9.39 -20.52 6.13
C LEU A 419 10.20 -19.98 4.96
N ASN A 420 10.86 -18.86 5.17
CA ASN A 420 12.06 -18.48 4.45
C ASN A 420 13.28 -18.76 5.34
N PHE A 421 14.44 -18.92 4.76
CA PHE A 421 15.68 -19.06 5.52
C PHE A 421 16.84 -18.33 4.86
N ILE A 422 17.74 -17.83 5.70
CA ILE A 422 18.97 -17.18 5.30
C ILE A 422 20.14 -18.08 5.68
N ASP A 423 20.96 -18.45 4.71
CA ASP A 423 22.25 -19.09 4.88
C ASP A 423 23.35 -18.30 4.15
N ARG A 424 24.61 -18.69 4.34
CA ARG A 424 25.74 -18.09 3.65
C ARG A 424 26.32 -19.04 2.61
N GLU A 425 26.70 -18.51 1.47
CA GLU A 425 27.30 -19.28 0.40
C GLU A 425 28.78 -19.59 0.70
N GLY A 426 29.13 -20.87 0.54
CA GLY A 426 30.52 -21.32 0.71
C GLY A 426 31.00 -21.48 2.16
N GLU A 427 30.45 -20.72 3.09
CA GLU A 427 30.91 -20.69 4.49
C GLU A 427 29.73 -20.83 5.46
N GLU A 428 29.98 -21.30 6.67
CA GLU A 428 29.03 -21.30 7.75
C GLU A 428 28.99 -19.93 8.43
N MET A 429 27.80 -19.45 8.79
CA MET A 429 27.66 -18.23 9.56
C MET A 429 28.08 -18.47 11.01
N ASP A 430 28.96 -17.63 11.54
CA ASP A 430 29.26 -17.61 12.96
C ASP A 430 28.03 -17.16 13.77
N ALA A 431 27.96 -17.58 15.03
CA ALA A 431 26.82 -17.27 15.89
C ALA A 431 26.61 -15.76 16.07
N SER A 432 27.67 -14.97 16.18
CA SER A 432 27.57 -13.52 16.37
C SER A 432 26.92 -12.84 15.17
N LEU A 433 27.31 -13.21 13.95
CA LEU A 433 26.69 -12.69 12.72
C LEU A 433 25.22 -13.11 12.62
N LEU A 434 24.92 -14.37 12.94
CA LEU A 434 23.57 -14.93 12.86
C LEU A 434 22.60 -14.26 13.84
N PHE A 435 23.01 -14.10 15.10
CA PHE A 435 22.23 -13.36 16.10
C PHE A 435 22.15 -11.87 15.79
N GLY A 436 23.17 -11.30 15.14
CA GLY A 436 23.14 -9.92 14.66
C GLY A 436 22.13 -9.70 13.54
N LEU A 437 22.03 -10.60 12.58
CA LEU A 437 21.00 -10.61 11.56
C LEU A 437 19.60 -10.75 12.20
N HIS A 438 19.45 -11.65 13.17
CA HIS A 438 18.22 -11.78 13.94
C HIS A 438 17.85 -10.46 14.62
N CYS A 439 18.78 -9.83 15.33
CA CYS A 439 18.58 -8.55 16.01
C CYS A 439 18.07 -7.47 15.04
N PHE A 440 18.76 -7.30 13.92
CA PHE A 440 18.46 -6.27 12.95
C PHE A 440 17.11 -6.52 12.25
N LEU A 441 16.88 -7.74 11.75
CA LEU A 441 15.66 -8.08 11.02
C LEU A 441 14.41 -8.13 11.92
N SER A 442 14.55 -8.46 13.21
CA SER A 442 13.45 -8.45 14.19
C SER A 442 13.18 -7.06 14.79
N SER A 443 14.00 -6.06 14.47
CA SER A 443 13.86 -4.71 15.00
C SER A 443 12.66 -3.96 14.42
N GLY A 444 12.18 -2.96 15.16
CA GLY A 444 11.17 -2.03 14.71
C GLY A 444 11.61 -1.18 13.53
N VAL A 445 12.91 -0.89 13.41
CA VAL A 445 13.49 -0.15 12.29
C VAL A 445 13.30 -0.93 10.99
N CYS A 446 13.68 -2.21 10.98
CA CYS A 446 13.50 -3.06 9.82
C CYS A 446 12.01 -3.32 9.50
N ASP A 447 11.18 -3.57 10.54
CA ASP A 447 9.73 -3.76 10.39
C ASP A 447 9.07 -2.55 9.73
N LEU A 448 9.41 -1.34 10.16
CA LEU A 448 8.85 -0.11 9.62
C LEU A 448 9.30 0.13 8.17
N TYR A 449 10.60 -0.08 7.88
CA TYR A 449 11.12 0.04 6.53
C TYR A 449 10.40 -0.90 5.53
N ILE A 450 10.19 -2.16 5.92
CA ILE A 450 9.45 -3.12 5.10
C ILE A 450 7.99 -2.68 4.91
N ARG A 451 7.36 -2.10 5.92
CA ARG A 451 5.99 -1.59 5.83
C ARG A 451 5.84 -0.39 4.90
N ILE A 452 6.89 0.43 4.79
CA ILE A 452 6.95 1.54 3.82
C ILE A 452 7.05 1.00 2.39
N LEU A 453 7.92 0.01 2.16
CA LEU A 453 8.17 -0.56 0.82
C LEU A 453 7.03 -1.43 0.30
N SER A 454 6.41 -2.23 1.16
CA SER A 454 5.42 -3.22 0.75
C SER A 454 4.21 -3.20 1.68
N LYS A 455 3.02 -3.27 1.11
CA LYS A 455 1.75 -3.40 1.84
C LYS A 455 1.22 -4.84 1.85
N SER A 456 1.96 -5.79 1.25
CA SER A 456 1.62 -7.21 1.27
C SER A 456 1.66 -7.79 2.69
N SER A 457 0.79 -8.72 3.02
CA SER A 457 0.85 -9.48 4.28
C SER A 457 1.89 -10.60 4.26
N GLN A 458 2.32 -11.03 3.07
CA GLN A 458 3.32 -12.08 2.91
C GLN A 458 4.73 -11.49 2.81
N VAL A 459 5.69 -12.22 3.37
CA VAL A 459 7.11 -11.90 3.34
C VAL A 459 7.76 -12.76 2.24
N ASN A 460 8.01 -12.15 1.09
CA ASN A 460 8.62 -12.84 -0.04
C ASN A 460 10.14 -12.80 0.04
N ALA A 461 10.79 -13.92 -0.28
CA ALA A 461 12.26 -14.02 -0.25
C ALA A 461 12.94 -12.97 -1.12
N ARG A 462 12.39 -12.68 -2.32
CA ARG A 462 12.93 -11.66 -3.24
C ARG A 462 12.92 -10.25 -2.62
N GLU A 463 11.80 -9.86 -1.98
CA GLU A 463 11.69 -8.53 -1.33
C GLU A 463 12.70 -8.36 -0.19
N LEU A 464 12.99 -9.45 0.56
CA LEU A 464 13.96 -9.44 1.64
C LEU A 464 15.40 -9.44 1.14
N SER A 465 15.70 -10.06 0.00
CA SER A 465 17.05 -10.09 -0.58
C SER A 465 17.59 -8.71 -0.96
N ASP A 466 16.67 -7.76 -1.20
CA ASP A 466 16.99 -6.38 -1.57
C ASP A 466 17.11 -5.45 -0.34
N LEU A 467 16.92 -5.98 0.89
CA LEU A 467 17.06 -5.16 2.09
C LEU A 467 18.50 -4.70 2.30
N PRO A 468 18.73 -3.41 2.56
CA PRO A 468 20.03 -2.92 2.97
C PRO A 468 20.39 -3.43 4.37
N LEU A 469 21.64 -3.74 4.57
CA LEU A 469 22.17 -4.30 5.83
C LEU A 469 23.26 -3.40 6.40
N PRO A 470 23.41 -3.36 7.74
CA PRO A 470 24.59 -2.79 8.39
C PRO A 470 25.86 -3.56 8.01
N GLU A 471 27.02 -2.95 8.25
CA GLU A 471 28.31 -3.59 8.10
C GLU A 471 28.41 -4.87 8.96
N SER A 472 29.16 -5.86 8.47
CA SER A 472 29.30 -7.17 9.14
C SER A 472 29.76 -7.05 10.58
N GLU A 473 30.67 -6.10 10.86
CA GLU A 473 31.17 -5.84 12.22
C GLU A 473 30.07 -5.30 13.14
N VAL A 474 29.22 -4.40 12.63
CA VAL A 474 28.06 -3.89 13.36
C VAL A 474 27.08 -5.01 13.67
N LEU A 475 26.80 -5.89 12.69
CA LEU A 475 25.93 -7.06 12.92
C LEU A 475 26.51 -7.98 14.00
N ARG A 476 27.84 -8.27 14.00
CA ARG A 476 28.47 -9.08 15.03
C ARG A 476 28.37 -8.44 16.41
N ARG A 477 28.53 -7.12 16.52
CA ARG A 477 28.33 -6.39 17.79
C ARG A 477 26.89 -6.51 18.32
N LEU A 478 25.90 -6.36 17.43
CA LEU A 478 24.49 -6.59 17.77
C LEU A 478 24.27 -8.02 18.27
N GLY A 479 24.82 -9.01 17.58
CA GLY A 479 24.69 -10.41 17.94
C GLY A 479 25.38 -10.77 19.26
N ALA A 480 26.58 -10.25 19.50
CA ALA A 480 27.30 -10.44 20.75
C ALA A 480 26.50 -9.93 21.97
N ARG A 481 25.82 -8.79 21.83
CA ARG A 481 24.94 -8.26 22.87
C ARG A 481 23.74 -9.18 23.15
N LEU A 482 23.12 -9.77 22.14
CA LEU A 482 22.03 -10.72 22.31
C LEU A 482 22.51 -12.02 22.97
N ILE A 483 23.66 -12.54 22.52
CA ILE A 483 24.26 -13.77 23.08
C ILE A 483 24.60 -13.57 24.55
N SER A 484 25.27 -12.47 24.92
CA SER A 484 25.66 -12.21 26.31
C SER A 484 24.49 -12.03 27.26
N ALA A 485 23.37 -11.47 26.75
CA ALA A 485 22.17 -11.24 27.56
C ALA A 485 21.23 -12.45 27.61
N HIS A 486 21.38 -13.42 26.71
CA HIS A 486 20.45 -14.54 26.51
C HIS A 486 18.99 -14.11 26.27
N VAL A 487 18.77 -12.92 25.68
CA VAL A 487 17.44 -12.36 25.40
C VAL A 487 17.34 -12.03 23.91
N TYR A 488 16.32 -12.60 23.22
CA TYR A 488 16.19 -12.53 21.75
C TYR A 488 14.85 -11.95 21.31
N THR A 489 14.10 -11.35 22.22
CA THR A 489 12.79 -10.75 21.93
C THR A 489 12.91 -9.51 21.03
N PRO A 490 11.88 -9.18 20.21
CA PRO A 490 11.89 -7.99 19.37
C PRO A 490 12.10 -6.69 20.17
N GLU A 491 11.55 -6.61 21.39
CA GLU A 491 11.70 -5.44 22.27
C GLU A 491 13.15 -5.27 22.75
N TYR A 492 13.83 -6.37 23.01
CA TYR A 492 15.25 -6.31 23.37
C TYR A 492 16.11 -5.98 22.15
N CYS A 493 15.77 -6.52 20.97
CA CYS A 493 16.40 -6.13 19.71
C CYS A 493 16.31 -4.61 19.47
N ASP A 494 15.14 -4.00 19.69
CA ASP A 494 14.97 -2.54 19.58
C ASP A 494 15.88 -1.77 20.52
N ARG A 495 16.04 -2.24 21.76
CA ARG A 495 16.96 -1.64 22.76
C ARG A 495 18.40 -1.71 22.28
N VAL A 496 18.86 -2.88 21.84
CA VAL A 496 20.22 -3.08 21.35
C VAL A 496 20.50 -2.26 20.09
N ILE A 497 19.52 -2.16 19.17
CA ILE A 497 19.58 -1.28 17.99
C ILE A 497 19.75 0.18 18.43
N HIS A 498 18.97 0.63 19.39
CA HIS A 498 19.11 2.00 19.91
C HIS A 498 20.48 2.26 20.56
N GLU A 499 20.97 1.33 21.37
CA GLU A 499 22.27 1.44 22.03
C GLU A 499 23.45 1.53 21.05
N ILE A 500 23.44 0.75 19.97
CA ILE A 500 24.57 0.61 19.05
C ILE A 500 24.47 1.52 17.81
N LEU A 501 23.26 1.75 17.31
CA LEU A 501 23.00 2.51 16.07
C LEU A 501 22.39 3.90 16.34
N HIS A 502 22.04 4.21 17.58
CA HIS A 502 21.42 5.46 18.00
C HIS A 502 20.11 5.78 17.26
N ILE A 503 19.39 4.74 16.85
CA ILE A 503 18.11 4.84 16.15
C ILE A 503 17.02 4.16 16.96
N SER A 504 15.85 4.82 17.02
CA SER A 504 14.67 4.26 17.67
C SER A 504 13.42 4.51 16.84
N VAL A 505 12.49 3.55 16.88
CA VAL A 505 11.11 3.74 16.44
C VAL A 505 10.30 4.19 17.65
N ARG A 506 9.90 5.46 17.66
CA ARG A 506 8.90 5.91 18.65
C ARG A 506 7.57 5.22 18.31
N ARG A 507 7.03 4.51 19.27
CA ARG A 507 5.68 3.90 19.17
C ARG A 507 4.61 4.94 19.51
#